data_a4fb11677aaa72582e2eea71cec15c86
#
_entry.id   a4fb11677aaa72582e2eea71cec15c86
#
_cell.length_a   1.000
_cell.length_b   1.000
_cell.length_c   1.000
_cell.angle_alpha   90.00
_cell.angle_beta   90.00
_cell.angle_gamma   90.00
#
_symmetry.space_group_name_H-M   'P 1'
#
loop_
_entity.id
_entity.type
_entity.pdbx_description
1 polymer ?
#
loop_
_entity_poly.entity_id
_entity_poly.type
_entity_poly.pdbx_seq_one_letter_code
_entity_poly.pdbx_strand_id
1 'polypeptide(L)' 'MARITQCDKIVAFISEHGSITDRQATKLGIRRLASRIWDLKSHGYKIKTDMIKVKNRDGSYSHVGKYSFLKQSEVV' A
#
# COMPACT_ATOMS: atom_id res chain seq x y z
N MET A 1 -20.72 -4.68 -15.72
CA MET A 1 -20.42 -4.50 -14.30
C MET A 1 -18.92 -4.60 -14.06
N ALA A 2 -18.33 -3.56 -13.49
CA ALA A 2 -16.89 -3.57 -13.26
C ALA A 2 -16.55 -4.51 -12.11
N ARG A 3 -15.56 -5.37 -12.33
CA ARG A 3 -15.03 -6.20 -11.25
C ARG A 3 -14.16 -5.35 -10.35
N ILE A 4 -14.34 -5.48 -9.04
CA ILE A 4 -13.43 -4.88 -8.08
C ILE A 4 -12.20 -5.78 -8.01
N THR A 5 -11.08 -5.28 -8.53
CA THR A 5 -9.81 -6.00 -8.49
C THR A 5 -9.09 -5.70 -7.18
N GLN A 6 -8.01 -6.44 -6.90
CA GLN A 6 -7.17 -6.15 -5.73
C GLN A 6 -6.55 -4.76 -5.85
N CYS A 7 -6.20 -4.34 -7.07
CA CYS A 7 -5.67 -2.99 -7.29
C CYS A 7 -6.69 -1.92 -6.93
N ASP A 8 -7.96 -2.13 -7.28
CA ASP A 8 -9.03 -1.20 -6.94
C ASP A 8 -9.20 -1.09 -5.43
N LYS A 9 -9.12 -2.20 -4.71
CA LYS A 9 -9.16 -2.20 -3.25
C LYS A 9 -8.03 -1.40 -2.64
N ILE A 10 -6.82 -1.55 -3.19
CA ILE A 10 -5.64 -0.82 -2.72
C ILE A 10 -5.82 0.67 -2.94
N VAL A 11 -6.24 1.06 -4.14
CA VAL A 11 -6.45 2.47 -4.48
C VAL A 11 -7.50 3.09 -3.54
N ALA A 12 -8.62 2.40 -3.36
CA ALA A 12 -9.67 2.88 -2.46
C ALA A 12 -9.18 3.01 -1.03
N PHE A 13 -8.42 2.02 -0.55
CA PHE A 13 -7.89 2.04 0.81
C PHE A 13 -6.92 3.20 1.01
N ILE A 14 -5.98 3.39 0.08
CA ILE A 14 -5.02 4.49 0.18
C ILE A 14 -5.73 5.84 0.11
N SER A 15 -6.72 5.97 -0.77
CA SER A 15 -7.49 7.22 -0.91
C SER A 15 -8.23 7.54 0.37
N GLU A 16 -8.73 6.54 1.07
CA GLU A 16 -9.51 6.73 2.28
C GLU A 16 -8.62 6.93 3.52
N HIS A 17 -7.54 6.16 3.63
CA HIS A 17 -6.70 6.13 4.82
C HIS A 17 -5.34 6.80 4.64
N GLY A 18 -4.98 7.15 3.42
CA GLY A 18 -3.71 7.82 3.10
C GLY A 18 -2.57 6.88 2.80
N SER A 19 -2.63 5.64 3.24
CA SER A 19 -1.56 4.68 3.01
C SER A 19 -2.06 3.26 3.26
N ILE A 20 -1.27 2.29 2.81
CA ILE A 20 -1.56 0.88 3.06
C ILE A 20 -0.26 0.16 3.43
N THR A 21 -0.34 -0.74 4.39
CA THR A 21 0.78 -1.61 4.78
C THR A 21 0.45 -3.05 4.41
N ASP A 22 1.48 -3.90 4.44
CA ASP A 22 1.32 -5.34 4.22
C ASP A 22 0.28 -5.95 5.15
N ARG A 23 0.30 -5.55 6.41
CA ARG A 23 -0.65 -6.08 7.40
C ARG A 23 -2.09 -5.71 7.03
N GLN A 24 -2.30 -4.48 6.63
CA GLN A 24 -3.62 -4.01 6.23
C GLN A 24 -4.08 -4.71 4.96
N ALA A 25 -3.17 -4.90 4.01
CA ALA A 25 -3.48 -5.63 2.78
C ALA A 25 -3.89 -7.06 3.08
N THR A 26 -3.19 -7.73 3.99
CA THR A 26 -3.51 -9.10 4.38
C THR A 26 -4.91 -9.17 4.97
N LYS A 27 -5.30 -8.22 5.80
CA LYS A 27 -6.65 -8.16 6.37
C LYS A 27 -7.71 -7.97 5.31
N LEU A 28 -7.38 -7.30 4.21
CA LEU A 28 -8.29 -7.09 3.09
C LEU A 28 -8.32 -8.27 2.12
N GLY A 29 -7.50 -9.30 2.37
CA GLY A 29 -7.40 -10.45 1.48
C GLY A 29 -6.52 -10.20 0.28
N ILE A 30 -5.71 -9.17 0.30
CA ILE A 30 -4.80 -8.84 -0.78
C ILE A 30 -3.51 -9.61 -0.61
N ARG A 31 -3.15 -10.39 -1.60
CA ARG A 31 -1.89 -11.14 -1.62
C ARG A 31 -0.88 -10.41 -2.48
N ARG A 32 0.41 -10.53 -2.11
CA ARG A 32 1.53 -9.96 -2.86
C ARG A 32 1.33 -8.46 -3.10
N LEU A 33 1.18 -7.72 -2.01
CA LEU A 33 0.95 -6.29 -2.09
C LEU A 33 2.00 -5.58 -2.96
N ALA A 34 3.27 -5.96 -2.83
CA ALA A 34 4.34 -5.35 -3.62
C ALA A 34 4.10 -5.50 -5.12
N SER A 35 3.63 -6.68 -5.56
CA SER A 35 3.32 -6.91 -6.96
C SER A 35 2.16 -6.04 -7.43
N ARG A 36 1.14 -5.90 -6.59
CA ARG A 36 0.00 -5.04 -6.91
C ARG A 36 0.40 -3.58 -6.99
N ILE A 37 1.27 -3.14 -6.10
CA ILE A 37 1.82 -1.79 -6.13
C ILE A 37 2.60 -1.56 -7.42
N TRP A 38 3.40 -2.54 -7.83
CA TRP A 38 4.14 -2.45 -9.08
C TRP A 38 3.20 -2.32 -10.28
N ASP A 39 2.12 -3.10 -10.31
CA ASP A 39 1.11 -3.01 -11.35
C ASP A 39 0.49 -1.61 -11.41
N LEU A 40 0.17 -1.04 -10.26
CA LEU A 40 -0.39 0.30 -10.19
C LEU A 40 0.59 1.34 -10.73
N LYS A 41 1.86 1.22 -10.38
CA LYS A 41 2.90 2.11 -10.92
C LYS A 41 2.98 2.00 -12.44
N SER A 42 2.84 0.79 -12.97
CA SER A 42 2.85 0.56 -14.41
C SER A 42 1.65 1.21 -15.11
N HIS A 43 0.56 1.38 -14.41
CA HIS A 43 -0.63 2.04 -14.93
C HIS A 43 -0.62 3.57 -14.75
N GLY A 44 0.47 4.13 -14.26
CA GLY A 44 0.63 5.56 -14.12
C GLY A 44 0.39 6.12 -12.73
N TYR A 45 0.05 5.28 -11.76
CA TYR A 45 -0.08 5.73 -10.38
C TYR A 45 1.29 6.03 -9.78
N LYS A 46 1.39 7.15 -9.10
CA LYS A 46 2.63 7.53 -8.42
C LYS A 46 2.51 7.13 -6.96
N ILE A 47 3.27 6.10 -6.59
CA ILE A 47 3.22 5.53 -5.24
C ILE A 47 4.62 5.53 -4.66
N LYS A 48 4.73 6.03 -3.44
CA LYS A 48 6.00 5.97 -2.72
C LYS A 48 5.95 4.82 -1.71
N THR A 49 7.11 4.24 -1.45
CA THR A 49 7.28 3.16 -0.49
C THR A 49 8.15 3.64 0.65
N ASP A 50 7.65 3.55 1.86
CA ASP A 50 8.40 3.83 3.07
C ASP A 50 8.50 2.56 3.91
N MET A 51 9.69 2.27 4.41
CA MET A 51 9.87 1.17 5.36
C MET A 51 9.71 1.72 6.77
N ILE A 52 8.74 1.19 7.49
CA ILE A 52 8.50 1.62 8.87
C ILE A 52 8.85 0.48 9.83
N LYS A 53 9.31 0.87 11.01
CA LYS A 53 9.66 -0.07 12.06
C LYS A 53 8.46 -0.21 13.01
N VAL A 54 8.00 -1.43 13.21
CA VAL A 54 6.88 -1.70 14.10
C VAL A 54 7.32 -2.66 15.20
N LYS A 55 6.80 -2.43 16.40
CA LYS A 55 7.08 -3.28 17.54
C LYS A 55 6.12 -4.45 17.56
N ASN A 56 6.66 -5.65 17.68
CA ASN A 56 5.87 -6.87 17.81
C ASN A 56 5.46 -7.10 19.27
N ARG A 57 4.55 -8.03 19.48
CA ARG A 57 4.05 -8.35 20.81
C ARG A 57 5.14 -8.91 21.74
N ASP A 58 6.12 -9.60 21.16
CA ASP A 58 7.21 -10.22 21.92
C ASP A 58 8.34 -9.24 22.24
N GLY A 59 8.19 -7.97 21.86
CA GLY A 59 9.20 -6.94 22.09
C GLY A 59 10.20 -6.78 20.97
N SER A 60 10.18 -7.64 19.96
CA SER A 60 11.05 -7.50 18.81
C SER A 60 10.49 -6.45 17.85
N TYR A 61 11.30 -6.07 16.85
CA TYR A 61 10.90 -5.10 15.84
C TYR A 61 10.91 -5.74 14.47
N SER A 62 9.96 -5.33 13.64
CA SER A 62 9.90 -5.75 12.25
C SER A 62 9.80 -4.52 11.37
N HIS A 63 10.25 -4.66 10.13
CA HIS A 63 10.10 -3.61 9.12
C HIS A 63 8.95 -3.99 8.19
N VAL A 64 8.03 -3.06 7.97
CA VAL A 64 6.91 -3.27 7.05
C VAL A 64 6.92 -2.18 6.01
N GLY A 65 6.55 -2.53 4.79
CA GLY A 65 6.41 -1.57 3.71
C GLY A 65 5.10 -0.81 3.84
N LYS A 66 5.20 0.50 3.81
CA LYS A 66 4.05 1.40 3.80
C LYS A 66 4.00 2.09 2.44
N TYR A 67 2.88 1.94 1.77
CA TYR A 67 2.69 2.49 0.43
C TYR A 67 1.65 3.60 0.49
N SER A 68 1.98 4.72 -0.15
CA SER A 68 1.05 5.85 -0.22
C SER A 68 1.19 6.55 -1.56
N PHE A 69 0.16 7.27 -1.96
CA PHE A 69 0.25 8.08 -3.16
C PHE A 69 1.13 9.28 -2.91
N LEU A 70 1.93 9.64 -3.92
CA LEU A 70 2.69 10.87 -3.89
C LEU A 70 1.72 12.04 -3.97
N LYS A 71 1.89 12.99 -3.06
CA LYS A 71 1.13 14.23 -3.12
C LYS A 71 1.60 15.06 -4.30
N GLN A 72 0.67 15.74 -4.94
CA GLN A 72 0.99 16.58 -6.08
C GLN A 72 2.04 17.64 -5.74
N SER A 73 2.02 18.16 -4.52
CA SER A 73 3.00 19.13 -4.04
C SER A 73 4.40 18.55 -3.88
N GLU A 74 4.55 17.23 -3.85
CA GLU A 74 5.85 16.56 -3.74
C GLU A 74 6.45 16.28 -5.13
N VAL A 75 5.67 16.48 -6.17
CA VAL A 75 6.13 16.31 -7.55
C VAL A 75 6.63 17.65 -8.04
N VAL A 76 7.93 17.79 -8.00
CA VAL A 76 8.59 19.03 -8.44
C VAL A 76 9.20 18.81 -9.81
#